data_e3f83382ae06508c69443bfecd925183
#
_entry.id   e3f83382ae06508c69443bfecd925183
#
_cell.length_a   1.000
_cell.length_b   1.000
_cell.length_c   1.000
_cell.angle_alpha   90.00
_cell.angle_beta   90.00
_cell.angle_gamma   90.00
#
_symmetry.space_group_name_H-M   'P 1'
#
loop_
_entity.id
_entity.type
_entity.pdbx_description
1 polymer ?
#
loop_
_entity_poly.entity_id
_entity_poly.type
_entity_poly.pdbx_seq_one_letter_code
_entity_poly.pdbx_strand_id
1 'polypeptide(L)'
;EVGEDVTHTAKMIADIPHTLSAPVTLVAVGEAWLSEKEFARINAERAKNEEPLFANPRNAAAGSVRQLDPGVTRSRKLSFFAYDIDDIEEGTLRENMPETQYEELALLKGLGFTTNPHAKLCCTLDEAITEYKKWVPKKHAMPYGMDGTVLKVNEVKLQQSLGYTAKSPRFGIAYKFPAEEATTVVEDIVLQVGRTGVLTPVAHLRPVVIAGSTVSRATLHNEDQIMRLDLRVGDTVILQKAGDVIPEILRVVRELRPKNAKTYQFPTTVPECGGDGSIERVPGMSAYRCVAKDSDILHRRRLYYFASKGAMNIDGLGPRIIDLFLDHNLINTASDLFTLTKGDLSGLPGFKEKSVENILNAINASRKVPLYRLLVALSIEHVGEETARIIAESMGSIERVREATREELADIYGVGEIVAGSLVTWMQSKVHTKELDALLSHLEIEEARIEGMSDVLKGKTFVFTGTLPTLSRSDAEDMARKAGGAVTSSV
;
A
#
# COMPACT_ATOMS: atom_id res chain seq x y z
N GLU A 1 1.49 1.53 -10.48
CA GLU A 1 2.52 1.74 -9.44
C GLU A 1 3.92 1.70 -10.04
N VAL A 2 4.81 2.58 -9.58
CA VAL A 2 6.22 2.52 -9.95
C VAL A 2 6.93 1.59 -8.97
N GLY A 3 7.52 0.52 -9.48
CA GLY A 3 8.31 -0.44 -8.71
C GLY A 3 9.76 -0.01 -8.53
N GLU A 4 10.53 -0.81 -7.78
CA GLU A 4 11.99 -0.68 -7.69
C GLU A 4 12.64 -1.45 -8.84
N ASP A 5 13.65 -0.87 -9.49
CA ASP A 5 14.47 -1.61 -10.48
C ASP A 5 15.40 -2.58 -9.74
N VAL A 6 15.07 -3.85 -9.86
CA VAL A 6 15.85 -4.97 -9.30
C VAL A 6 16.50 -5.82 -10.40
N THR A 7 16.65 -5.30 -11.59
CA THR A 7 17.21 -6.02 -12.75
C THR A 7 18.54 -6.69 -12.44
N HIS A 8 19.42 -6.03 -11.68
CA HIS A 8 20.75 -6.53 -11.33
C HIS A 8 20.71 -7.77 -10.43
N THR A 9 19.71 -7.86 -9.53
CA THR A 9 19.50 -9.01 -8.64
C THR A 9 18.59 -10.05 -9.26
N ALA A 10 17.56 -9.66 -10.03
CA ALA A 10 16.68 -10.58 -10.76
C ALA A 10 17.47 -11.49 -11.71
N LYS A 11 18.52 -10.98 -12.37
CA LYS A 11 19.45 -11.76 -13.20
C LYS A 11 20.20 -12.85 -12.43
N MET A 12 20.21 -12.81 -11.11
CA MET A 12 20.87 -13.83 -10.28
C MET A 12 19.95 -15.01 -9.93
N ILE A 13 18.67 -14.93 -10.30
CA ILE A 13 17.67 -15.98 -10.05
C ILE A 13 17.66 -16.92 -11.25
N ALA A 14 18.05 -18.17 -11.04
CA ALA A 14 18.22 -19.14 -12.12
C ALA A 14 16.93 -19.50 -12.88
N ASP A 15 15.77 -19.37 -12.22
CA ASP A 15 14.44 -19.67 -12.79
C ASP A 15 13.93 -18.54 -13.73
N ILE A 16 14.63 -17.39 -13.80
CA ILE A 16 14.33 -16.31 -14.74
C ILE A 16 15.26 -16.46 -15.95
N PRO A 17 14.73 -16.74 -17.15
CA PRO A 17 15.56 -16.97 -18.35
C PRO A 17 16.26 -15.67 -18.77
N HIS A 18 17.55 -15.75 -19.07
CA HIS A 18 18.32 -14.63 -19.62
C HIS A 18 18.07 -14.45 -21.12
N THR A 19 17.57 -15.48 -21.77
CA THR A 19 17.21 -15.49 -23.20
C THR A 19 15.94 -16.31 -23.34
N LEU A 20 14.96 -15.75 -24.01
CA LEU A 20 13.71 -16.45 -24.32
C LEU A 20 13.93 -17.40 -25.50
N SER A 21 13.17 -18.50 -25.55
CA SER A 21 13.20 -19.47 -26.63
C SER A 21 12.62 -18.96 -27.97
N ALA A 22 11.89 -17.83 -27.92
CA ALA A 22 11.32 -17.15 -29.08
C ALA A 22 11.50 -15.63 -28.98
N PRO A 23 11.58 -14.90 -30.09
CA PRO A 23 11.70 -13.44 -30.11
C PRO A 23 10.36 -12.78 -29.82
N VAL A 24 10.05 -12.63 -28.54
CA VAL A 24 8.82 -11.99 -28.06
C VAL A 24 9.16 -10.87 -27.08
N THR A 25 8.37 -9.80 -27.09
CA THR A 25 8.38 -8.74 -26.08
C THR A 25 7.16 -8.92 -25.20
N LEU A 26 7.37 -9.13 -23.91
CA LEU A 26 6.28 -9.33 -22.96
C LEU A 26 6.66 -8.86 -21.55
N VAL A 27 5.64 -8.61 -20.71
CA VAL A 27 5.76 -8.41 -19.28
C VAL A 27 5.28 -9.67 -18.56
N ALA A 28 6.24 -10.50 -18.13
CA ALA A 28 5.93 -11.68 -17.31
C ALA A 28 5.85 -11.29 -15.83
N VAL A 29 4.77 -11.70 -15.17
CA VAL A 29 4.54 -11.47 -13.73
C VAL A 29 4.81 -12.77 -12.97
N GLY A 30 5.50 -12.64 -11.82
CA GLY A 30 5.86 -13.79 -11.03
C GLY A 30 6.24 -13.45 -9.60
N GLU A 31 6.54 -14.47 -8.81
CA GLU A 31 6.98 -14.31 -7.42
C GLU A 31 8.33 -15.00 -7.20
N ALA A 32 9.28 -14.25 -6.63
CA ALA A 32 10.54 -14.80 -6.15
C ALA A 32 10.34 -15.36 -4.74
N TRP A 33 10.82 -16.57 -4.51
CA TRP A 33 10.65 -17.27 -3.26
C TRP A 33 11.93 -17.97 -2.81
N LEU A 34 11.99 -18.34 -1.54
CA LEU A 34 13.12 -19.04 -0.93
C LEU A 34 12.65 -20.37 -0.35
N SER A 35 13.36 -21.46 -0.68
CA SER A 35 13.03 -22.77 -0.12
C SER A 35 13.36 -22.84 1.38
N GLU A 36 12.61 -23.65 2.12
CA GLU A 36 12.86 -23.92 3.54
C GLU A 36 14.29 -24.41 3.78
N LYS A 37 14.83 -25.22 2.87
CA LYS A 37 16.22 -25.70 2.92
C LYS A 37 17.23 -24.57 2.83
N GLU A 38 17.09 -23.68 1.86
CA GLU A 38 18.00 -22.55 1.68
C GLU A 38 17.82 -21.52 2.81
N PHE A 39 16.60 -21.29 3.27
CA PHE A 39 16.31 -20.45 4.43
C PHE A 39 17.05 -20.94 5.68
N ALA A 40 16.97 -22.25 5.97
CA ALA A 40 17.69 -22.84 7.11
C ALA A 40 19.21 -22.71 6.94
N ARG A 41 19.74 -22.92 5.72
CA ARG A 41 21.17 -22.75 5.41
C ARG A 41 21.62 -21.32 5.66
N ILE A 42 20.89 -20.33 5.14
CA ILE A 42 21.23 -18.92 5.32
C ILE A 42 21.21 -18.53 6.80
N ASN A 43 20.19 -18.94 7.55
CA ASN A 43 20.12 -18.64 8.97
C ASN A 43 21.23 -19.33 9.78
N ALA A 44 21.64 -20.54 9.42
CA ALA A 44 22.78 -21.19 10.05
C ALA A 44 24.11 -20.47 9.79
N GLU A 45 24.27 -19.89 8.58
CA GLU A 45 25.44 -19.09 8.23
C GLU A 45 25.45 -17.74 8.98
N ARG A 46 24.29 -17.06 9.05
CA ARG A 46 24.12 -15.81 9.80
C ARG A 46 24.40 -16.02 11.31
N ALA A 47 23.90 -17.13 11.88
CA ALA A 47 24.17 -17.47 13.26
C ALA A 47 25.66 -17.64 13.56
N LYS A 48 26.43 -18.24 12.64
CA LYS A 48 27.88 -18.35 12.77
C LYS A 48 28.62 -17.02 12.72
N ASN A 49 28.04 -16.07 11.98
CA ASN A 49 28.59 -14.72 11.82
C ASN A 49 28.03 -13.73 12.86
N GLU A 50 27.28 -14.21 13.87
CA GLU A 50 26.60 -13.37 14.88
C GLU A 50 25.68 -12.30 14.30
N GLU A 51 25.10 -12.57 13.11
CA GLU A 51 24.16 -11.68 12.46
C GLU A 51 22.71 -11.97 12.87
N PRO A 52 21.82 -10.97 12.89
CA PRO A 52 20.39 -11.18 13.13
C PRO A 52 19.79 -12.18 12.15
N LEU A 53 19.05 -13.17 12.64
CA LEU A 53 18.41 -14.18 11.80
C LEU A 53 17.20 -13.60 11.04
N PHE A 54 16.94 -14.14 9.86
CA PHE A 54 15.67 -13.88 9.17
C PHE A 54 14.51 -14.55 9.89
N ALA A 55 13.40 -13.86 10.03
CA ALA A 55 12.22 -14.36 10.74
C ALA A 55 11.47 -15.45 9.94
N ASN A 56 11.39 -15.31 8.62
CA ASN A 56 10.70 -16.25 7.74
C ASN A 56 11.27 -16.21 6.30
N PRO A 57 10.98 -17.25 5.48
CA PRO A 57 11.46 -17.32 4.09
C PRO A 57 10.99 -16.15 3.21
N ARG A 58 9.76 -15.66 3.40
CA ARG A 58 9.20 -14.55 2.63
C ARG A 58 10.01 -13.26 2.82
N ASN A 59 10.28 -12.89 4.07
CA ASN A 59 11.10 -11.70 4.37
C ASN A 59 12.54 -11.87 3.88
N ALA A 60 13.09 -13.08 3.99
CA ALA A 60 14.42 -13.40 3.49
C ALA A 60 14.49 -13.28 1.96
N ALA A 61 13.46 -13.75 1.22
CA ALA A 61 13.38 -13.62 -0.23
C ALA A 61 13.27 -12.15 -0.64
N ALA A 62 12.31 -11.40 -0.07
CA ALA A 62 12.13 -9.97 -0.37
C ALA A 62 13.40 -9.16 -0.09
N GLY A 63 14.04 -9.37 1.07
CA GLY A 63 15.32 -8.73 1.41
C GLY A 63 16.48 -9.17 0.54
N SER A 64 16.38 -10.32 -0.12
CA SER A 64 17.43 -10.82 -1.04
C SER A 64 17.31 -10.20 -2.43
N VAL A 65 16.09 -9.94 -2.90
CA VAL A 65 15.86 -9.25 -4.18
C VAL A 65 16.31 -7.79 -4.11
N ARG A 66 16.22 -7.17 -2.95
CA ARG A 66 16.59 -5.74 -2.72
C ARG A 66 18.05 -5.52 -2.33
N GLN A 67 18.93 -6.48 -2.57
CA GLN A 67 20.36 -6.31 -2.28
C GLN A 67 21.03 -5.38 -3.29
N LEU A 68 21.95 -4.55 -2.80
CA LEU A 68 22.80 -3.72 -3.68
C LEU A 68 23.86 -4.56 -4.39
N ASP A 69 24.37 -5.61 -3.73
CA ASP A 69 25.34 -6.55 -4.29
C ASP A 69 24.62 -7.79 -4.86
N PRO A 70 24.62 -7.98 -6.19
CA PRO A 70 24.04 -9.16 -6.82
C PRO A 70 24.69 -10.49 -6.36
N GLY A 71 25.95 -10.44 -5.89
CA GLY A 71 26.66 -11.61 -5.36
C GLY A 71 25.95 -12.18 -4.12
N VAL A 72 25.41 -11.32 -3.26
CA VAL A 72 24.62 -11.74 -2.10
C VAL A 72 23.34 -12.45 -2.55
N THR A 73 22.62 -11.90 -3.52
CA THR A 73 21.39 -12.53 -4.07
C THR A 73 21.71 -13.89 -4.69
N ARG A 74 22.79 -13.99 -5.48
CA ARG A 74 23.25 -15.26 -6.06
C ARG A 74 23.54 -16.32 -5.01
N SER A 75 24.22 -15.95 -3.90
CA SER A 75 24.56 -16.87 -2.81
C SER A 75 23.33 -17.44 -2.10
N ARG A 76 22.21 -16.71 -2.11
CA ARG A 76 20.97 -17.08 -1.43
C ARG A 76 20.06 -18.02 -2.24
N LYS A 77 20.38 -18.24 -3.52
CA LYS A 77 19.71 -19.22 -4.41
C LYS A 77 18.19 -19.10 -4.37
N LEU A 78 17.67 -17.91 -4.68
CA LEU A 78 16.24 -17.69 -4.85
C LEU A 78 15.71 -18.53 -6.01
N SER A 79 14.45 -18.92 -5.90
CA SER A 79 13.64 -19.49 -6.97
C SER A 79 12.57 -18.50 -7.43
N PHE A 80 11.96 -18.76 -8.60
CA PHE A 80 10.93 -17.90 -9.18
C PHE A 80 9.84 -18.74 -9.84
N PHE A 81 8.58 -18.33 -9.67
CA PHE A 81 7.46 -18.84 -10.45
C PHE A 81 6.83 -17.69 -11.24
N ALA A 82 6.81 -17.81 -12.56
CA ALA A 82 5.95 -16.99 -13.40
C ALA A 82 4.51 -17.53 -13.35
N TYR A 83 3.53 -16.63 -13.22
CA TYR A 83 2.12 -17.01 -13.07
C TYR A 83 1.15 -16.19 -13.91
N ASP A 84 1.63 -15.15 -14.62
CA ASP A 84 0.79 -14.27 -15.43
C ASP A 84 1.61 -13.56 -16.53
N ILE A 85 0.91 -13.08 -17.56
CA ILE A 85 1.43 -12.17 -18.57
C ILE A 85 0.58 -10.89 -18.48
N ASP A 86 1.19 -9.78 -18.05
CA ASP A 86 0.51 -8.49 -17.92
C ASP A 86 0.37 -7.78 -19.26
N ASP A 87 1.42 -7.88 -20.11
CA ASP A 87 1.44 -7.30 -21.44
C ASP A 87 2.26 -8.15 -22.41
N ILE A 88 1.87 -8.15 -23.67
CA ILE A 88 2.58 -8.82 -24.77
C ILE A 88 2.38 -8.01 -26.06
N GLU A 89 3.49 -7.61 -26.71
CA GLU A 89 3.42 -6.86 -27.95
C GLU A 89 2.79 -7.67 -29.09
N GLU A 90 1.73 -7.11 -29.70
CA GLU A 90 1.08 -7.68 -30.88
C GLU A 90 2.08 -7.88 -32.02
N GLY A 91 2.00 -9.04 -32.67
CA GLY A 91 2.87 -9.39 -33.82
C GLY A 91 4.20 -10.05 -33.45
N THR A 92 4.57 -10.15 -32.17
CA THR A 92 5.74 -10.90 -31.72
C THR A 92 5.50 -12.41 -31.69
N LEU A 93 4.25 -12.84 -31.47
CA LEU A 93 3.78 -14.23 -31.61
C LEU A 93 2.90 -14.32 -32.86
N ARG A 94 3.43 -14.84 -33.94
CA ARG A 94 2.82 -14.78 -35.27
C ARG A 94 1.46 -15.43 -35.44
N GLU A 95 0.95 -16.29 -34.58
CA GLU A 95 -0.37 -16.96 -34.76
C GLU A 95 -1.01 -17.54 -33.49
N ASN A 96 -0.40 -17.46 -32.30
CA ASN A 96 -0.92 -18.15 -31.11
C ASN A 96 -0.86 -17.27 -29.83
N MET A 97 -1.63 -16.20 -29.81
CA MET A 97 -1.91 -15.53 -28.53
C MET A 97 -2.73 -16.47 -27.64
N PRO A 98 -2.36 -16.64 -26.37
CA PRO A 98 -3.12 -17.49 -25.47
C PRO A 98 -4.53 -16.95 -25.28
N GLU A 99 -5.55 -17.80 -25.44
CA GLU A 99 -6.94 -17.46 -25.20
C GLU A 99 -7.36 -17.78 -23.76
N THR A 100 -6.55 -18.54 -23.04
CA THR A 100 -6.82 -18.98 -21.69
C THR A 100 -5.61 -18.79 -20.77
N GLN A 101 -5.88 -18.60 -19.47
CA GLN A 101 -4.85 -18.52 -18.43
C GLN A 101 -3.96 -19.78 -18.39
N TYR A 102 -4.54 -20.93 -18.68
CA TYR A 102 -3.80 -22.19 -18.70
C TYR A 102 -2.82 -22.25 -19.88
N GLU A 103 -3.20 -21.69 -21.04
CA GLU A 103 -2.30 -21.55 -22.20
C GLU A 103 -1.21 -20.52 -21.95
N GLU A 104 -1.50 -19.43 -21.21
CA GLU A 104 -0.47 -18.46 -20.78
C GLU A 104 0.64 -19.14 -19.97
N LEU A 105 0.26 -19.98 -19.00
CA LEU A 105 1.24 -20.74 -18.22
C LEU A 105 2.06 -21.69 -19.09
N ALA A 106 1.44 -22.31 -20.10
CA ALA A 106 2.14 -23.16 -21.06
C ALA A 106 3.09 -22.35 -21.94
N LEU A 107 2.70 -21.15 -22.39
CA LEU A 107 3.53 -20.21 -23.14
C LEU A 107 4.75 -19.77 -22.31
N LEU A 108 4.53 -19.30 -21.07
CA LEU A 108 5.62 -18.90 -20.17
C LEU A 108 6.63 -20.03 -19.99
N LYS A 109 6.15 -21.25 -19.76
CA LYS A 109 7.01 -22.43 -19.67
C LYS A 109 7.77 -22.71 -20.96
N GLY A 110 7.10 -22.58 -22.10
CA GLY A 110 7.69 -22.71 -23.44
C GLY A 110 8.77 -21.67 -23.72
N LEU A 111 8.62 -20.45 -23.19
CA LEU A 111 9.60 -19.37 -23.29
C LEU A 111 10.80 -19.53 -22.36
N GLY A 112 10.78 -20.48 -21.44
CA GLY A 112 11.88 -20.81 -20.54
C GLY A 112 11.67 -20.38 -19.08
N PHE A 113 10.53 -19.80 -18.72
CA PHE A 113 10.22 -19.49 -17.32
C PHE A 113 9.82 -20.74 -16.55
N THR A 114 10.15 -20.76 -15.27
CA THR A 114 9.60 -21.77 -14.35
C THR A 114 8.20 -21.36 -13.91
N THR A 115 7.20 -22.22 -14.13
CA THR A 115 5.83 -22.04 -13.68
C THR A 115 5.51 -23.01 -12.55
N ASN A 116 4.47 -22.72 -11.73
CA ASN A 116 4.07 -23.65 -10.68
C ASN A 116 3.59 -24.97 -11.29
N PRO A 117 4.21 -26.12 -10.98
CA PRO A 117 3.87 -27.42 -11.56
C PRO A 117 2.50 -27.95 -11.11
N HIS A 118 1.87 -27.31 -10.12
CA HIS A 118 0.61 -27.73 -9.52
C HIS A 118 -0.60 -26.94 -10.05
N ALA A 119 -0.40 -26.06 -11.03
CA ALA A 119 -1.49 -25.38 -11.70
C ALA A 119 -2.43 -26.41 -12.34
N LYS A 120 -3.75 -26.25 -12.13
CA LYS A 120 -4.76 -27.19 -12.60
C LYS A 120 -5.97 -26.48 -13.16
N LEU A 121 -6.42 -26.91 -14.35
CA LEU A 121 -7.69 -26.52 -14.92
C LEU A 121 -8.82 -27.26 -14.21
N CYS A 122 -9.82 -26.51 -13.74
CA CYS A 122 -11.06 -27.04 -13.15
C CYS A 122 -12.25 -26.56 -13.98
N CYS A 123 -13.17 -27.49 -14.30
CA CYS A 123 -14.34 -27.17 -15.11
C CYS A 123 -15.50 -26.62 -14.28
N THR A 124 -15.53 -26.87 -12.97
CA THR A 124 -16.59 -26.45 -12.06
C THR A 124 -16.00 -25.89 -10.76
N LEU A 125 -16.79 -25.08 -10.05
CA LEU A 125 -16.42 -24.56 -8.74
C LEU A 125 -16.25 -25.69 -7.70
N ASP A 126 -17.08 -26.74 -7.76
CA ASP A 126 -16.96 -27.88 -6.84
C ASP A 126 -15.65 -28.65 -7.06
N GLU A 127 -15.20 -28.74 -8.31
CA GLU A 127 -13.90 -29.32 -8.64
C GLU A 127 -12.75 -28.48 -8.08
N ALA A 128 -12.83 -27.15 -8.21
CA ALA A 128 -11.86 -26.23 -7.64
C ALA A 128 -11.82 -26.29 -6.10
N ILE A 129 -12.98 -26.35 -5.44
CA ILE A 129 -13.09 -26.53 -3.99
C ILE A 129 -12.50 -27.89 -3.56
N THR A 130 -12.74 -28.92 -4.33
CA THR A 130 -12.18 -30.25 -4.05
C THR A 130 -10.66 -30.24 -4.16
N GLU A 131 -10.11 -29.55 -5.16
CA GLU A 131 -8.68 -29.40 -5.32
C GLU A 131 -8.07 -28.60 -4.17
N TYR A 132 -8.67 -27.45 -3.79
CA TYR A 132 -8.25 -26.69 -2.63
C TYR A 132 -8.16 -27.55 -1.35
N LYS A 133 -9.21 -28.36 -1.07
CA LYS A 133 -9.22 -29.24 0.13
C LYS A 133 -8.06 -30.23 0.16
N LYS A 134 -7.54 -30.66 -1.00
CA LYS A 134 -6.38 -31.55 -1.08
C LYS A 134 -5.07 -30.83 -0.67
N TRP A 135 -5.02 -29.50 -0.83
CA TRP A 135 -3.84 -28.72 -0.51
C TRP A 135 -3.72 -28.36 0.97
N VAL A 136 -4.83 -28.20 1.68
CA VAL A 136 -4.85 -27.86 3.12
C VAL A 136 -3.91 -28.75 3.94
N PRO A 137 -3.95 -30.10 3.88
CA PRO A 137 -3.05 -30.97 4.63
C PRO A 137 -1.61 -30.98 4.08
N LYS A 138 -1.39 -30.53 2.85
CA LYS A 138 -0.08 -30.57 2.19
C LYS A 138 0.73 -29.27 2.34
N LYS A 139 0.17 -28.23 2.96
CA LYS A 139 0.79 -26.91 3.01
C LYS A 139 2.22 -26.92 3.58
N HIS A 140 2.51 -27.81 4.53
CA HIS A 140 3.83 -27.95 5.17
C HIS A 140 4.75 -28.97 4.48
N ALA A 141 4.26 -29.69 3.46
CA ALA A 141 5.06 -30.68 2.74
C ALA A 141 5.79 -30.10 1.52
N MET A 142 5.44 -28.86 1.15
CA MET A 142 6.07 -28.20 0.02
C MET A 142 7.40 -27.58 0.41
N PRO A 143 8.35 -27.44 -0.53
CA PRO A 143 9.64 -26.80 -0.25
C PRO A 143 9.55 -25.27 -0.06
N TYR A 144 8.37 -24.69 -0.19
CA TYR A 144 8.07 -23.27 -0.02
C TYR A 144 6.80 -23.08 0.80
N GLY A 145 6.70 -21.94 1.48
CA GLY A 145 5.51 -21.58 2.26
C GLY A 145 4.31 -21.32 1.35
N MET A 146 3.15 -21.83 1.75
CA MET A 146 1.87 -21.59 1.08
C MET A 146 0.83 -21.13 2.09
N ASP A 147 0.07 -20.09 1.73
CA ASP A 147 -1.01 -19.55 2.55
C ASP A 147 -2.42 -19.76 1.96
N GLY A 148 -2.49 -20.30 0.74
CA GLY A 148 -3.74 -20.58 0.05
C GLY A 148 -3.55 -21.01 -1.41
N THR A 149 -4.64 -20.99 -2.15
CA THR A 149 -4.68 -21.17 -3.60
C THR A 149 -5.31 -19.94 -4.25
N VAL A 150 -4.95 -19.67 -5.50
CA VAL A 150 -5.58 -18.63 -6.31
C VAL A 150 -6.44 -19.29 -7.37
N LEU A 151 -7.73 -18.93 -7.41
CA LEU A 151 -8.64 -19.33 -8.46
C LEU A 151 -8.78 -18.17 -9.44
N LYS A 152 -8.53 -18.43 -10.71
CA LYS A 152 -8.67 -17.43 -11.79
C LYS A 152 -9.69 -17.91 -12.81
N VAL A 153 -10.45 -16.98 -13.40
CA VAL A 153 -11.24 -17.27 -14.60
C VAL A 153 -10.27 -17.66 -15.71
N ASN A 154 -10.56 -18.76 -16.43
CA ASN A 154 -9.62 -19.31 -17.40
C ASN A 154 -9.60 -18.54 -18.72
N GLU A 155 -10.75 -18.09 -19.21
CA GLU A 155 -10.86 -17.40 -20.50
C GLU A 155 -10.41 -15.94 -20.42
N VAL A 156 -9.38 -15.55 -21.19
CA VAL A 156 -8.79 -14.20 -21.21
C VAL A 156 -9.83 -13.12 -21.58
N LYS A 157 -10.73 -13.43 -22.53
CA LYS A 157 -11.82 -12.49 -22.90
C LYS A 157 -12.77 -12.20 -21.74
N LEU A 158 -13.05 -13.18 -20.89
CA LEU A 158 -13.87 -12.98 -19.69
C LEU A 158 -13.08 -12.20 -18.62
N GLN A 159 -11.79 -12.47 -18.48
CA GLN A 159 -10.92 -11.69 -17.57
C GLN A 159 -10.93 -10.21 -17.95
N GLN A 160 -10.77 -9.88 -19.23
CA GLN A 160 -10.82 -8.51 -19.74
C GLN A 160 -12.18 -7.85 -19.48
N SER A 161 -13.28 -8.59 -19.67
CA SER A 161 -14.64 -8.10 -19.38
C SER A 161 -14.88 -7.81 -17.90
N LEU A 162 -14.32 -8.62 -16.99
CA LEU A 162 -14.42 -8.43 -15.55
C LEU A 162 -13.51 -7.28 -15.07
N GLY A 163 -12.37 -7.11 -15.70
CA GLY A 163 -11.43 -6.03 -15.44
C GLY A 163 -10.78 -6.09 -14.05
N TYR A 164 -10.36 -4.93 -13.58
CA TYR A 164 -9.61 -4.75 -12.34
C TYR A 164 -10.35 -3.82 -11.38
N THR A 165 -10.04 -3.95 -10.10
CA THR A 165 -10.21 -2.87 -9.12
C THR A 165 -8.92 -2.04 -9.11
N ALA A 166 -8.86 -0.95 -8.33
CA ALA A 166 -7.63 -0.18 -8.18
C ALA A 166 -6.42 -1.00 -7.68
N LYS A 167 -6.63 -2.18 -7.10
CA LYS A 167 -5.56 -2.96 -6.44
C LYS A 167 -5.52 -4.44 -6.83
N SER A 168 -6.53 -4.97 -7.50
CA SER A 168 -6.61 -6.41 -7.75
C SER A 168 -7.49 -6.74 -8.95
N PRO A 169 -7.22 -7.86 -9.65
CA PRO A 169 -8.11 -8.35 -10.69
C PRO A 169 -9.46 -8.81 -10.11
N ARG A 170 -10.55 -8.56 -10.83
CA ARG A 170 -11.89 -9.07 -10.47
C ARG A 170 -12.10 -10.52 -10.91
N PHE A 171 -11.25 -11.02 -11.78
CA PHE A 171 -11.29 -12.37 -12.32
C PHE A 171 -10.47 -13.38 -11.52
N GLY A 172 -9.81 -12.95 -10.45
CA GLY A 172 -9.00 -13.80 -9.57
C GLY A 172 -9.40 -13.65 -8.12
N ILE A 173 -9.47 -14.77 -7.39
CA ILE A 173 -9.72 -14.79 -5.95
C ILE A 173 -8.69 -15.66 -5.23
N ALA A 174 -8.08 -15.09 -4.18
CA ALA A 174 -7.22 -15.84 -3.29
C ALA A 174 -8.09 -16.57 -2.24
N TYR A 175 -8.03 -17.89 -2.23
CA TYR A 175 -8.71 -18.72 -1.24
C TYR A 175 -7.69 -19.23 -0.23
N LYS A 176 -7.59 -18.50 0.87
CA LYS A 176 -6.59 -18.73 1.92
C LYS A 176 -6.85 -20.01 2.69
N PHE A 177 -5.78 -20.70 3.13
CA PHE A 177 -5.90 -21.78 4.10
C PHE A 177 -6.37 -21.26 5.46
N PRO A 178 -6.94 -22.11 6.32
CA PRO A 178 -7.22 -21.73 7.69
C PRO A 178 -5.97 -21.17 8.35
N ALA A 179 -6.13 -20.00 8.98
CA ALA A 179 -5.03 -19.33 9.65
C ALA A 179 -4.51 -20.18 10.82
N GLU A 180 -3.22 -20.10 11.07
CA GLU A 180 -2.65 -20.71 12.26
C GLU A 180 -3.05 -19.92 13.51
N GLU A 181 -3.35 -20.64 14.56
CA GLU A 181 -3.70 -20.05 15.86
C GLU A 181 -2.57 -20.29 16.86
N ALA A 182 -2.36 -19.31 17.74
CA ALA A 182 -1.45 -19.44 18.86
C ALA A 182 -2.07 -18.85 20.12
N THR A 183 -1.67 -19.38 21.27
CA THR A 183 -2.13 -18.90 22.58
C THR A 183 -1.05 -18.00 23.18
N THR A 184 -1.44 -16.81 23.66
CA THR A 184 -0.55 -15.87 24.35
C THR A 184 -1.28 -15.09 25.43
N VAL A 185 -0.55 -14.22 26.13
CA VAL A 185 -1.11 -13.39 27.22
C VAL A 185 -1.03 -11.92 26.85
N VAL A 186 -2.11 -11.16 27.10
CA VAL A 186 -2.13 -9.71 26.95
C VAL A 186 -1.40 -9.08 28.13
N GLU A 187 -0.27 -8.44 27.87
CA GLU A 187 0.53 -7.80 28.92
C GLU A 187 0.12 -6.35 29.15
N ASP A 188 -0.31 -5.66 28.07
CA ASP A 188 -0.76 -4.28 28.13
C ASP A 188 -1.66 -3.93 26.93
N ILE A 189 -2.38 -2.81 27.02
CA ILE A 189 -3.17 -2.22 25.92
C ILE A 189 -2.78 -0.75 25.80
N VAL A 190 -2.17 -0.38 24.70
CA VAL A 190 -1.65 0.96 24.44
C VAL A 190 -2.39 1.60 23.27
N LEU A 191 -2.71 2.90 23.39
CA LEU A 191 -3.30 3.67 22.31
C LEU A 191 -2.21 4.29 21.43
N GLN A 192 -2.24 3.99 20.15
CA GLN A 192 -1.33 4.59 19.16
C GLN A 192 -2.03 5.73 18.43
N VAL A 193 -1.39 6.91 18.41
CA VAL A 193 -1.88 8.09 17.69
C VAL A 193 -1.51 7.98 16.22
N GLY A 194 -2.51 7.97 15.35
CA GLY A 194 -2.34 8.02 13.89
C GLY A 194 -2.06 9.45 13.37
N ARG A 195 -1.73 9.57 12.08
CA ARG A 195 -1.44 10.87 11.44
C ARG A 195 -2.59 11.89 11.45
N THR A 196 -3.81 11.42 11.51
CA THR A 196 -5.03 12.24 11.58
C THR A 196 -5.50 12.49 13.01
N GLY A 197 -4.74 12.03 14.01
CA GLY A 197 -5.14 12.08 15.41
C GLY A 197 -6.04 10.95 15.87
N VAL A 198 -6.44 10.05 14.96
CA VAL A 198 -7.24 8.88 15.31
C VAL A 198 -6.41 7.90 16.13
N LEU A 199 -7.01 7.40 17.20
CA LEU A 199 -6.41 6.48 18.16
C LEU A 199 -6.73 5.03 17.80
N THR A 200 -5.70 4.20 17.72
CA THR A 200 -5.84 2.76 17.50
C THR A 200 -5.31 2.01 18.71
N PRO A 201 -6.16 1.26 19.42
CA PRO A 201 -5.69 0.43 20.52
C PRO A 201 -4.91 -0.78 19.99
N VAL A 202 -3.77 -1.07 20.62
CA VAL A 202 -2.88 -2.17 20.30
C VAL A 202 -2.60 -2.97 21.58
N ALA A 203 -2.88 -4.27 21.53
CA ALA A 203 -2.50 -5.18 22.59
C ALA A 203 -0.99 -5.48 22.49
N HIS A 204 -0.26 -5.28 23.57
CA HIS A 204 1.06 -5.80 23.80
C HIS A 204 0.92 -7.21 24.36
N LEU A 205 1.58 -8.15 23.71
CA LEU A 205 1.43 -9.57 23.97
C LEU A 205 2.74 -10.17 24.42
N ARG A 206 2.67 -11.17 25.28
CA ARG A 206 3.84 -12.04 25.49
C ARG A 206 4.26 -12.61 24.14
N PRO A 207 5.55 -12.47 23.75
CA PRO A 207 6.00 -12.92 22.43
C PRO A 207 5.65 -14.39 22.18
N VAL A 208 5.03 -14.66 21.05
CA VAL A 208 4.65 -16.02 20.62
C VAL A 208 4.99 -16.19 19.14
N VAL A 209 5.43 -17.41 18.78
CA VAL A 209 5.71 -17.75 17.38
C VAL A 209 4.42 -18.24 16.72
N ILE A 210 4.07 -17.63 15.56
CA ILE A 210 2.92 -18.00 14.74
C ILE A 210 3.28 -17.81 13.28
N ALA A 211 3.01 -18.80 12.44
CA ALA A 211 3.34 -18.80 11.02
C ALA A 211 4.80 -18.32 10.76
N GLY A 212 5.77 -18.89 11.48
CA GLY A 212 7.20 -18.61 11.32
C GLY A 212 7.65 -17.21 11.72
N SER A 213 6.84 -16.43 12.44
CA SER A 213 7.26 -15.12 12.94
C SER A 213 6.88 -14.91 14.40
N THR A 214 7.72 -14.16 15.15
CA THR A 214 7.43 -13.79 16.54
C THR A 214 6.50 -12.59 16.56
N VAL A 215 5.33 -12.77 17.18
CA VAL A 215 4.31 -11.74 17.37
C VAL A 215 4.31 -11.29 18.82
N SER A 216 4.43 -9.98 19.04
CA SER A 216 4.37 -9.32 20.35
C SER A 216 3.33 -8.19 20.41
N ARG A 217 2.62 -7.92 19.30
CA ARG A 217 1.58 -6.89 19.23
C ARG A 217 0.47 -7.34 18.31
N ALA A 218 -0.78 -7.00 18.65
CA ALA A 218 -1.94 -7.20 17.80
C ALA A 218 -2.84 -5.96 17.83
N THR A 219 -3.41 -5.60 16.68
CA THR A 219 -4.39 -4.52 16.65
C THR A 219 -5.67 -4.93 17.33
N LEU A 220 -6.28 -3.99 18.06
CA LEU A 220 -7.61 -4.13 18.63
C LEU A 220 -8.65 -3.27 17.89
N HIS A 221 -8.24 -2.65 16.79
CA HIS A 221 -9.04 -1.81 15.92
C HIS A 221 -9.66 -0.58 16.63
N ASN A 222 -10.53 -0.79 17.62
CA ASN A 222 -11.25 0.26 18.35
C ASN A 222 -11.74 -0.24 19.72
N GLU A 223 -12.36 0.66 20.51
CA GLU A 223 -12.93 0.34 21.80
C GLU A 223 -14.03 -0.75 21.71
N ASP A 224 -14.90 -0.66 20.70
CA ASP A 224 -16.02 -1.59 20.55
C ASP A 224 -15.52 -3.04 20.38
N GLN A 225 -14.37 -3.24 19.74
CA GLN A 225 -13.74 -4.56 19.64
C GLN A 225 -13.22 -5.05 20.99
N ILE A 226 -12.62 -4.19 21.80
CA ILE A 226 -12.17 -4.53 23.16
C ILE A 226 -13.38 -4.97 24.02
N MET A 227 -14.47 -4.21 23.94
CA MET A 227 -15.71 -4.52 24.66
C MET A 227 -16.35 -5.82 24.15
N ARG A 228 -16.41 -6.03 22.84
CA ARG A 228 -16.95 -7.26 22.23
C ARG A 228 -16.20 -8.52 22.69
N LEU A 229 -14.88 -8.42 22.81
CA LEU A 229 -14.04 -9.51 23.29
C LEU A 229 -14.09 -9.64 24.82
N ASP A 230 -14.60 -8.65 25.55
CA ASP A 230 -14.42 -8.50 27.00
C ASP A 230 -12.94 -8.67 27.40
N LEU A 231 -12.05 -8.01 26.61
CA LEU A 231 -10.62 -8.17 26.75
C LEU A 231 -10.09 -7.40 27.95
N ARG A 232 -9.22 -8.05 28.73
CA ARG A 232 -8.58 -7.46 29.90
C ARG A 232 -7.07 -7.70 29.88
N VAL A 233 -6.33 -6.79 30.48
CA VAL A 233 -4.89 -7.02 30.71
C VAL A 233 -4.72 -8.23 31.62
N GLY A 234 -3.82 -9.13 31.26
CA GLY A 234 -3.62 -10.42 31.92
C GLY A 234 -4.39 -11.60 31.30
N ASP A 235 -5.33 -11.34 30.38
CA ASP A 235 -6.06 -12.42 29.71
C ASP A 235 -5.17 -13.29 28.84
N THR A 236 -5.44 -14.58 28.88
CA THR A 236 -4.97 -15.53 27.87
C THR A 236 -5.88 -15.42 26.65
N VAL A 237 -5.28 -15.25 25.47
CA VAL A 237 -6.01 -15.03 24.21
C VAL A 237 -5.56 -16.00 23.13
N ILE A 238 -6.46 -16.32 22.21
CA ILE A 238 -6.14 -16.99 20.95
C ILE A 238 -5.89 -15.92 19.92
N LEU A 239 -4.71 -15.98 19.34
CA LEU A 239 -4.20 -15.09 18.30
C LEU A 239 -4.18 -15.81 16.96
N GLN A 240 -4.53 -15.13 15.89
CA GLN A 240 -4.28 -15.57 14.51
C GLN A 240 -3.57 -14.48 13.72
N LYS A 241 -3.01 -14.85 12.58
CA LYS A 241 -2.51 -13.89 11.58
C LYS A 241 -3.45 -13.86 10.38
N ALA A 242 -4.25 -12.80 10.28
CA ALA A 242 -5.10 -12.61 9.11
C ALA A 242 -4.24 -12.48 7.85
N GLY A 243 -4.48 -13.38 6.86
CA GLY A 243 -3.70 -13.46 5.64
C GLY A 243 -2.20 -13.68 5.84
N ASP A 244 -1.80 -14.33 6.93
CA ASP A 244 -0.42 -14.54 7.38
C ASP A 244 0.40 -13.26 7.61
N VAL A 245 -0.24 -12.10 7.70
CA VAL A 245 0.44 -10.80 7.82
C VAL A 245 0.07 -10.07 9.11
N ILE A 246 -1.23 -9.83 9.36
CA ILE A 246 -1.69 -8.96 10.45
C ILE A 246 -2.15 -9.80 11.63
N PRO A 247 -1.48 -9.67 12.81
CA PRO A 247 -1.92 -10.36 14.02
C PRO A 247 -3.22 -9.75 14.55
N GLU A 248 -4.19 -10.60 14.86
CA GLU A 248 -5.45 -10.21 15.50
C GLU A 248 -5.86 -11.19 16.61
N ILE A 249 -6.56 -10.69 17.62
CA ILE A 249 -7.10 -11.50 18.70
C ILE A 249 -8.49 -12.00 18.30
N LEU A 250 -8.63 -13.33 18.19
CA LEU A 250 -9.90 -13.99 17.86
C LEU A 250 -10.84 -14.02 19.05
N ARG A 251 -10.33 -14.49 20.18
CA ARG A 251 -11.12 -14.68 21.40
C ARG A 251 -10.25 -14.73 22.65
N VAL A 252 -10.89 -14.46 23.77
CA VAL A 252 -10.31 -14.64 25.12
C VAL A 252 -10.60 -16.06 25.61
N VAL A 253 -9.63 -16.68 26.25
CA VAL A 253 -9.79 -17.96 26.96
C VAL A 253 -10.21 -17.65 28.39
N ARG A 254 -11.52 -17.49 28.59
CA ARG A 254 -12.10 -16.99 29.88
C ARG A 254 -11.77 -17.90 31.07
N GLU A 255 -11.60 -19.18 30.80
CA GLU A 255 -11.26 -20.19 31.82
C GLU A 255 -9.87 -19.97 32.43
N LEU A 256 -8.97 -19.29 31.69
CA LEU A 256 -7.62 -18.96 32.13
C LEU A 256 -7.49 -17.50 32.63
N ARG A 257 -8.59 -16.77 32.72
CA ARG A 257 -8.56 -15.37 33.16
C ARG A 257 -8.13 -15.26 34.63
N PRO A 258 -7.16 -14.38 34.94
CA PRO A 258 -6.79 -14.12 36.32
C PRO A 258 -7.97 -13.56 37.12
N LYS A 259 -8.15 -14.03 38.36
CA LYS A 259 -9.27 -13.60 39.23
C LYS A 259 -9.27 -12.09 39.51
N ASN A 260 -8.12 -11.44 39.45
CA ASN A 260 -7.94 -10.01 39.67
C ASN A 260 -7.95 -9.17 38.39
N ALA A 261 -8.20 -9.78 37.24
CA ALA A 261 -8.24 -9.07 35.94
C ALA A 261 -9.41 -8.06 35.93
N LYS A 262 -9.07 -6.78 35.87
CA LYS A 262 -10.06 -5.69 35.83
C LYS A 262 -10.55 -5.47 34.41
N THR A 263 -11.81 -5.10 34.26
CA THR A 263 -12.36 -4.66 32.96
C THR A 263 -11.54 -3.49 32.45
N TYR A 264 -11.14 -3.55 31.18
CA TYR A 264 -10.41 -2.45 30.55
C TYR A 264 -11.33 -1.23 30.46
N GLN A 265 -10.82 -0.10 30.90
CA GLN A 265 -11.51 1.17 30.74
C GLN A 265 -10.73 2.00 29.72
N PHE A 266 -11.42 2.39 28.66
CA PHE A 266 -10.81 3.26 27.65
C PHE A 266 -10.47 4.60 28.32
N PRO A 267 -9.22 5.09 28.19
CA PRO A 267 -8.82 6.33 28.85
C PRO A 267 -9.59 7.53 28.26
N THR A 268 -9.75 8.57 29.03
CA THR A 268 -10.32 9.86 28.60
C THR A 268 -9.25 10.85 28.15
N THR A 269 -8.01 10.57 28.50
CA THR A 269 -6.84 11.39 28.12
C THR A 269 -5.69 10.51 27.66
N VAL A 270 -4.95 10.99 26.67
CA VAL A 270 -3.74 10.36 26.10
C VAL A 270 -2.68 11.46 26.00
N PRO A 271 -1.60 11.43 26.80
CA PRO A 271 -0.60 12.49 26.83
C PRO A 271 0.01 12.79 25.44
N GLU A 272 0.15 11.76 24.60
CA GLU A 272 0.69 11.88 23.25
C GLU A 272 -0.22 12.71 22.32
N CYS A 273 -1.48 12.93 22.68
CA CYS A 273 -2.37 13.82 21.93
C CYS A 273 -1.98 15.30 22.06
N GLY A 274 -1.14 15.65 23.03
CA GLY A 274 -0.78 17.04 23.32
C GLY A 274 -1.89 17.84 24.00
N GLY A 275 -1.63 19.12 24.31
CA GLY A 275 -2.54 19.93 25.10
C GLY A 275 -2.76 19.34 26.49
N ASP A 276 -4.01 19.14 26.89
CA ASP A 276 -4.37 18.44 28.13
C ASP A 276 -4.50 16.93 27.95
N GLY A 277 -4.19 16.42 26.75
CA GLY A 277 -4.30 15.03 26.38
C GLY A 277 -5.72 14.55 26.06
N SER A 278 -6.72 15.42 26.08
CA SER A 278 -8.13 15.05 25.88
C SER A 278 -8.35 14.34 24.54
N ILE A 279 -9.19 13.33 24.59
CA ILE A 279 -9.66 12.59 23.42
C ILE A 279 -11.18 12.64 23.32
N GLU A 280 -11.70 12.54 22.12
CA GLU A 280 -13.15 12.49 21.87
C GLU A 280 -13.52 11.33 20.96
N ARG A 281 -14.70 10.75 21.14
CA ARG A 281 -15.26 9.78 20.20
C ARG A 281 -15.75 10.51 18.96
N VAL A 282 -15.35 10.04 17.79
CA VAL A 282 -15.79 10.64 16.52
C VAL A 282 -17.28 10.35 16.33
N PRO A 283 -18.14 11.36 16.14
CA PRO A 283 -19.57 11.15 15.95
C PRO A 283 -19.89 10.18 14.83
N GLY A 284 -20.71 9.17 15.11
CA GLY A 284 -21.11 8.15 14.12
C GLY A 284 -20.05 7.07 13.82
N MET A 285 -18.89 7.08 14.49
CA MET A 285 -17.81 6.10 14.31
C MET A 285 -17.43 5.40 15.61
N SER A 286 -16.80 4.24 15.48
CA SER A 286 -16.21 3.51 16.61
C SER A 286 -14.76 3.97 16.92
N ALA A 287 -14.38 5.14 16.46
CA ALA A 287 -13.01 5.67 16.59
C ALA A 287 -12.96 6.82 17.60
N TYR A 288 -11.85 6.93 18.32
CA TYR A 288 -11.49 8.10 19.13
C TYR A 288 -10.41 8.90 18.42
N ARG A 289 -10.36 10.20 18.66
CA ARG A 289 -9.31 11.09 18.15
C ARG A 289 -8.85 12.07 19.22
N CYS A 290 -7.64 12.58 19.04
CA CYS A 290 -7.13 13.68 19.83
C CYS A 290 -7.96 14.94 19.59
N VAL A 291 -8.30 15.66 20.68
CA VAL A 291 -8.98 16.96 20.60
C VAL A 291 -8.02 18.04 20.10
N ALA A 292 -6.79 18.04 20.62
CA ALA A 292 -5.75 18.94 20.14
C ALA A 292 -5.33 18.55 18.69
N LYS A 293 -5.44 19.51 17.76
CA LYS A 293 -5.10 19.30 16.33
C LYS A 293 -3.64 19.60 16.01
N ASP A 294 -2.93 20.33 16.87
CA ASP A 294 -1.58 20.87 16.64
C ASP A 294 -0.58 20.36 17.68
N SER A 295 -0.68 19.08 18.04
CA SER A 295 0.31 18.46 18.92
C SER A 295 1.61 18.13 18.16
N ASP A 296 2.75 18.14 18.85
CA ASP A 296 4.05 17.78 18.30
C ASP A 296 4.02 16.37 17.68
N ILE A 297 3.35 15.40 18.33
CA ILE A 297 3.23 14.05 17.80
C ILE A 297 2.45 13.99 16.48
N LEU A 298 1.37 14.76 16.35
CA LEU A 298 0.59 14.82 15.11
C LEU A 298 1.39 15.47 14.00
N HIS A 299 2.12 16.53 14.34
CA HIS A 299 3.01 17.20 13.42
C HIS A 299 4.09 16.25 12.89
N ARG A 300 4.81 15.54 13.78
CA ARG A 300 5.78 14.50 13.41
C ARG A 300 5.16 13.41 12.54
N ARG A 301 3.96 12.91 12.90
CA ARG A 301 3.26 11.87 12.13
C ARG A 301 2.88 12.33 10.73
N ARG A 302 2.49 13.58 10.54
CA ARG A 302 2.22 14.15 9.21
C ARG A 302 3.48 14.19 8.36
N LEU A 303 4.61 14.62 8.92
CA LEU A 303 5.90 14.64 8.21
C LEU A 303 6.40 13.23 7.85
N TYR A 304 6.27 12.25 8.76
CA TYR A 304 6.61 10.86 8.44
C TYR A 304 5.79 10.33 7.27
N TYR A 305 4.50 10.65 7.29
CA TYR A 305 3.62 10.23 6.21
C TYR A 305 3.91 10.95 4.91
N PHE A 306 4.16 12.26 4.97
CA PHE A 306 4.56 13.07 3.82
C PHE A 306 5.76 12.46 3.09
N ALA A 307 6.80 12.09 3.79
CA ALA A 307 8.00 11.50 3.20
C ALA A 307 7.83 10.04 2.76
N SER A 308 6.77 9.35 3.22
CA SER A 308 6.59 7.91 3.02
C SER A 308 6.43 7.51 1.55
N LYS A 309 6.65 6.20 1.26
CA LYS A 309 6.56 5.60 -0.08
C LYS A 309 5.20 5.86 -0.76
N GLY A 310 4.08 5.83 0.01
CA GLY A 310 2.74 6.08 -0.51
C GLY A 310 2.42 7.55 -0.81
N ALA A 311 3.22 8.48 -0.30
CA ALA A 311 3.08 9.93 -0.50
C ALA A 311 4.21 10.46 -1.41
N MET A 312 5.11 11.30 -0.90
CA MET A 312 6.19 11.91 -1.70
C MET A 312 7.31 10.93 -2.07
N ASN A 313 7.40 9.77 -1.42
CA ASN A 313 8.41 8.73 -1.66
C ASN A 313 9.86 9.25 -1.59
N ILE A 314 10.20 9.94 -0.51
CA ILE A 314 11.55 10.43 -0.30
C ILE A 314 12.38 9.32 0.33
N ASP A 315 13.16 8.63 -0.49
CA ASP A 315 13.95 7.47 -0.05
C ASP A 315 14.97 7.86 1.03
N GLY A 316 15.13 6.99 2.02
CA GLY A 316 16.02 7.22 3.16
C GLY A 316 15.51 8.22 4.22
N LEU A 317 14.42 8.97 3.96
CA LEU A 317 13.84 9.93 4.88
C LEU A 317 12.75 9.29 5.78
N GLY A 318 13.17 8.36 6.63
CA GLY A 318 12.29 7.70 7.59
C GLY A 318 12.09 8.52 8.89
N PRO A 319 11.18 8.04 9.80
CA PRO A 319 10.84 8.73 11.05
C PRO A 319 12.04 9.17 11.86
N ARG A 320 13.08 8.32 12.00
CA ARG A 320 14.27 8.62 12.77
C ARG A 320 15.07 9.81 12.21
N ILE A 321 15.10 9.97 10.90
CA ILE A 321 15.81 11.09 10.25
C ILE A 321 14.98 12.37 10.35
N ILE A 322 13.68 12.26 10.19
CA ILE A 322 12.76 13.40 10.38
C ILE A 322 12.82 13.90 11.83
N ASP A 323 12.81 13.01 12.82
CA ASP A 323 12.99 13.37 14.22
C ASP A 323 14.31 14.11 14.44
N LEU A 324 15.40 13.58 13.87
CA LEU A 324 16.70 14.22 13.97
C LEU A 324 16.68 15.64 13.38
N PHE A 325 16.02 15.86 12.25
CA PHE A 325 15.91 17.18 11.63
C PHE A 325 15.05 18.13 12.45
N LEU A 326 13.93 17.66 13.02
CA LEU A 326 13.07 18.44 13.92
C LEU A 326 13.81 18.82 15.21
N ASP A 327 14.49 17.85 15.84
CA ASP A 327 15.19 18.06 17.11
C ASP A 327 16.39 19.02 16.97
N HIS A 328 16.96 19.11 15.75
CA HIS A 328 17.99 20.10 15.41
C HIS A 328 17.44 21.40 14.80
N ASN A 329 16.12 21.59 14.78
CA ASN A 329 15.43 22.75 14.19
C ASN A 329 15.80 23.03 12.72
N LEU A 330 16.12 22.00 11.96
CA LEU A 330 16.44 22.13 10.52
C LEU A 330 15.18 22.21 9.67
N ILE A 331 14.11 21.60 10.12
CA ILE A 331 12.78 21.64 9.49
C ILE A 331 11.72 21.93 10.54
N ASN A 332 10.63 22.56 10.12
CA ASN A 332 9.41 22.71 10.87
C ASN A 332 8.20 22.31 10.04
N THR A 333 8.25 22.48 8.73
CA THR A 333 7.18 22.13 7.78
C THR A 333 7.70 21.22 6.69
N ALA A 334 6.80 20.63 5.92
CA ALA A 334 7.18 19.79 4.79
C ALA A 334 7.93 20.57 3.70
N SER A 335 7.64 21.87 3.53
CA SER A 335 8.36 22.72 2.56
C SER A 335 9.83 22.92 2.94
N ASP A 336 10.18 22.92 4.24
CA ASP A 336 11.56 23.11 4.68
C ASP A 336 12.48 21.97 4.22
N LEU A 337 11.95 20.78 3.99
CA LEU A 337 12.70 19.65 3.42
C LEU A 337 13.37 20.02 2.10
N PHE A 338 12.71 20.84 1.29
CA PHE A 338 13.18 21.23 -0.03
C PHE A 338 14.18 22.40 -0.01
N THR A 339 14.45 22.99 1.15
CA THR A 339 15.44 24.06 1.34
C THR A 339 16.73 23.56 1.99
N LEU A 340 16.76 22.30 2.46
CA LEU A 340 17.94 21.71 3.10
C LEU A 340 19.14 21.69 2.17
N THR A 341 20.30 22.04 2.73
CA THR A 341 21.59 22.07 2.05
C THR A 341 22.56 21.03 2.59
N LYS A 342 23.67 20.80 1.86
CA LYS A 342 24.77 19.95 2.35
C LYS A 342 25.33 20.47 3.68
N GLY A 343 25.36 21.77 3.87
CA GLY A 343 25.86 22.41 5.12
C GLY A 343 24.99 22.05 6.33
N ASP A 344 23.67 22.05 6.17
CA ASP A 344 22.71 21.76 7.26
C ASP A 344 22.82 20.32 7.75
N LEU A 345 23.10 19.37 6.83
CA LEU A 345 23.17 17.95 7.14
C LEU A 345 24.57 17.48 7.55
N SER A 346 25.60 18.22 7.17
CA SER A 346 26.98 17.90 7.52
C SER A 346 27.21 18.08 9.01
N GLY A 347 27.65 17.04 9.70
CA GLY A 347 27.89 17.06 11.14
C GLY A 347 26.76 16.47 11.99
N LEU A 348 25.62 16.14 11.40
CA LEU A 348 24.56 15.43 12.12
C LEU A 348 25.02 14.00 12.52
N PRO A 349 24.58 13.52 13.70
CA PRO A 349 24.91 12.17 14.14
C PRO A 349 24.48 11.10 13.12
N GLY A 350 25.42 10.25 12.70
CA GLY A 350 25.16 9.17 11.74
C GLY A 350 25.20 9.60 10.27
N PHE A 351 25.42 10.86 9.95
CA PHE A 351 25.57 11.35 8.58
C PHE A 351 27.05 11.39 8.17
N LYS A 352 27.33 10.77 7.02
CA LYS A 352 28.58 10.87 6.28
C LYS A 352 28.28 11.45 4.91
N GLU A 353 29.29 11.87 4.16
CA GLU A 353 29.15 12.52 2.87
C GLU A 353 28.17 11.79 1.93
N LYS A 354 28.32 10.47 1.77
CA LYS A 354 27.43 9.67 0.93
C LYS A 354 25.98 9.65 1.42
N SER A 355 25.72 9.63 2.73
CA SER A 355 24.36 9.66 3.28
C SER A 355 23.70 11.03 3.10
N VAL A 356 24.48 12.11 3.20
CA VAL A 356 24.03 13.48 2.90
C VAL A 356 23.62 13.58 1.43
N GLU A 357 24.48 13.14 0.51
CA GLU A 357 24.21 13.17 -0.92
C GLU A 357 22.97 12.34 -1.29
N ASN A 358 22.83 11.13 -0.74
CA ASN A 358 21.68 10.28 -1.01
C ASN A 358 20.35 10.94 -0.58
N ILE A 359 20.29 11.53 0.61
CA ILE A 359 19.07 12.20 1.10
C ILE A 359 18.75 13.43 0.26
N LEU A 360 19.74 14.30 -0.04
CA LEU A 360 19.50 15.47 -0.88
C LEU A 360 19.05 15.10 -2.29
N ASN A 361 19.63 14.04 -2.87
CA ASN A 361 19.21 13.52 -4.17
C ASN A 361 17.78 12.99 -4.12
N ALA A 362 17.40 12.25 -3.07
CA ALA A 362 16.05 11.76 -2.88
C ALA A 362 15.03 12.88 -2.72
N ILE A 363 15.34 13.92 -1.94
CA ILE A 363 14.53 15.13 -1.81
C ILE A 363 14.39 15.83 -3.17
N ASN A 364 15.48 16.01 -3.91
CA ASN A 364 15.43 16.66 -5.21
C ASN A 364 14.62 15.83 -6.24
N ALA A 365 14.74 14.51 -6.23
CA ALA A 365 13.97 13.62 -7.11
C ALA A 365 12.47 13.72 -6.81
N SER A 366 12.07 13.95 -5.55
CA SER A 366 10.67 14.07 -5.16
C SER A 366 10.01 15.42 -5.51
N ARG A 367 10.78 16.40 -6.05
CA ARG A 367 10.21 17.68 -6.49
C ARG A 367 9.24 17.52 -7.65
N LYS A 368 9.46 16.55 -8.49
CA LYS A 368 8.56 16.22 -9.59
C LYS A 368 7.63 15.09 -9.13
N VAL A 369 6.33 15.42 -8.96
CA VAL A 369 5.38 14.52 -8.31
C VAL A 369 4.02 14.55 -9.00
N PRO A 370 3.38 13.37 -9.23
CA PRO A 370 2.00 13.30 -9.71
C PRO A 370 1.02 13.94 -8.74
N LEU A 371 -0.01 14.62 -9.27
CA LEU A 371 -1.03 15.32 -8.48
C LEU A 371 -1.64 14.44 -7.38
N TYR A 372 -1.97 13.19 -7.68
CA TYR A 372 -2.58 12.29 -6.69
C TYR A 372 -1.67 12.05 -5.48
N ARG A 373 -0.35 11.96 -5.70
CA ARG A 373 0.61 11.77 -4.60
C ARG A 373 0.72 12.99 -3.71
N LEU A 374 0.66 14.18 -4.31
CA LEU A 374 0.58 15.41 -3.54
C LEU A 374 -0.67 15.40 -2.65
N LEU A 375 -1.86 15.10 -3.21
CA LEU A 375 -3.11 15.02 -2.43
C LEU A 375 -3.02 14.03 -1.27
N VAL A 376 -2.40 12.86 -1.49
CA VAL A 376 -2.11 11.88 -0.43
C VAL A 376 -1.18 12.47 0.63
N ALA A 377 -0.10 13.14 0.21
CA ALA A 377 0.92 13.71 1.09
C ALA A 377 0.37 14.79 2.04
N LEU A 378 -0.65 15.54 1.59
CA LEU A 378 -1.33 16.57 2.39
C LEU A 378 -2.10 16.00 3.59
N SER A 379 -2.24 14.67 3.70
CA SER A 379 -2.91 13.98 4.82
C SER A 379 -4.33 14.48 5.09
N ILE A 380 -5.08 14.81 4.04
CA ILE A 380 -6.48 15.26 4.14
C ILE A 380 -7.33 14.10 4.66
N GLU A 381 -8.19 14.40 5.63
CA GLU A 381 -9.06 13.38 6.23
C GLU A 381 -9.97 12.75 5.18
N HIS A 382 -10.13 11.44 5.21
CA HIS A 382 -10.88 10.62 4.23
C HIS A 382 -10.31 10.57 2.82
N VAL A 383 -9.24 11.30 2.49
CA VAL A 383 -8.56 11.22 1.20
C VAL A 383 -7.43 10.19 1.27
N GLY A 384 -7.72 8.98 0.83
CA GLY A 384 -6.73 7.91 0.65
C GLY A 384 -6.14 7.91 -0.76
N GLU A 385 -5.21 6.98 -1.03
CA GLU A 385 -4.52 6.89 -2.33
C GLU A 385 -5.49 6.72 -3.51
N GLU A 386 -6.46 5.81 -3.39
CA GLU A 386 -7.46 5.56 -4.43
C GLU A 386 -8.33 6.80 -4.71
N THR A 387 -8.85 7.39 -3.64
CA THR A 387 -9.67 8.61 -3.76
C THR A 387 -8.86 9.79 -4.32
N ALA A 388 -7.60 9.95 -3.88
CA ALA A 388 -6.72 11.00 -4.41
C ALA A 388 -6.44 10.80 -5.90
N ARG A 389 -6.29 9.56 -6.37
CA ARG A 389 -6.13 9.22 -7.79
C ARG A 389 -7.37 9.58 -8.59
N ILE A 390 -8.55 9.15 -8.13
CA ILE A 390 -9.83 9.49 -8.78
C ILE A 390 -10.02 11.00 -8.89
N ILE A 391 -9.74 11.74 -7.81
CA ILE A 391 -9.84 13.22 -7.80
C ILE A 391 -8.83 13.83 -8.76
N ALA A 392 -7.58 13.38 -8.75
CA ALA A 392 -6.54 13.90 -9.64
C ALA A 392 -6.86 13.66 -11.12
N GLU A 393 -7.33 12.46 -11.47
CA GLU A 393 -7.76 12.10 -12.82
C GLU A 393 -8.97 12.91 -13.30
N SER A 394 -9.94 13.19 -12.42
CA SER A 394 -11.11 13.97 -12.74
C SER A 394 -10.83 15.48 -12.83
N MET A 395 -10.03 15.99 -11.91
CA MET A 395 -9.76 17.44 -11.82
C MET A 395 -8.57 17.88 -12.68
N GLY A 396 -7.57 17.03 -12.92
CA GLY A 396 -6.41 17.28 -13.76
C GLY A 396 -5.32 18.12 -13.12
N SER A 397 -5.64 19.23 -12.44
CA SER A 397 -4.66 20.12 -11.82
C SER A 397 -4.99 20.49 -10.37
N ILE A 398 -4.00 20.97 -9.63
CA ILE A 398 -4.17 21.39 -8.23
C ILE A 398 -5.04 22.64 -8.12
N GLU A 399 -4.99 23.54 -9.10
CA GLU A 399 -5.81 24.76 -9.17
C GLU A 399 -7.29 24.38 -9.22
N ARG A 400 -7.65 23.44 -10.10
CA ARG A 400 -9.04 22.96 -10.20
C ARG A 400 -9.51 22.27 -8.92
N VAL A 401 -8.63 21.52 -8.26
CA VAL A 401 -8.95 20.91 -6.95
C VAL A 401 -9.19 21.98 -5.88
N ARG A 402 -8.43 23.06 -5.89
CA ARG A 402 -8.59 24.19 -4.94
C ARG A 402 -9.89 24.97 -5.15
N GLU A 403 -10.34 25.12 -6.38
CA GLU A 403 -11.53 25.89 -6.76
C GLU A 403 -12.81 25.05 -6.75
N ALA A 404 -12.68 23.72 -6.70
CA ALA A 404 -13.80 22.81 -6.77
C ALA A 404 -14.80 22.98 -5.62
N THR A 405 -16.08 22.97 -5.96
CA THR A 405 -17.17 22.97 -4.98
C THR A 405 -17.37 21.57 -4.40
N ARG A 406 -18.10 21.51 -3.29
CA ARG A 406 -18.45 20.22 -2.67
C ARG A 406 -19.30 19.35 -3.59
N GLU A 407 -20.23 19.98 -4.30
CA GLU A 407 -21.13 19.34 -5.26
C GLU A 407 -20.33 18.73 -6.43
N GLU A 408 -19.43 19.51 -7.05
CA GLU A 408 -18.59 19.04 -8.14
C GLU A 408 -17.72 17.85 -7.75
N LEU A 409 -17.17 17.85 -6.53
CA LEU A 409 -16.39 16.73 -6.03
C LEU A 409 -17.24 15.50 -5.69
N ALA A 410 -18.44 15.70 -5.16
CA ALA A 410 -19.36 14.61 -4.81
C ALA A 410 -19.97 13.92 -6.04
N ASP A 411 -20.05 14.62 -7.18
CA ASP A 411 -20.49 14.07 -8.47
C ASP A 411 -19.45 13.13 -9.12
N ILE A 412 -18.20 13.18 -8.65
CA ILE A 412 -17.16 12.27 -9.13
C ILE A 412 -17.45 10.86 -8.62
N TYR A 413 -17.57 9.89 -9.54
CA TYR A 413 -17.80 8.49 -9.18
C TYR A 413 -16.69 7.97 -8.25
N GLY A 414 -17.08 7.48 -7.07
CA GLY A 414 -16.16 7.01 -6.03
C GLY A 414 -15.76 8.07 -5.01
N VAL A 415 -16.20 9.32 -5.15
CA VAL A 415 -16.01 10.40 -4.16
C VAL A 415 -17.34 10.68 -3.48
N GLY A 416 -17.46 10.32 -2.20
CA GLY A 416 -18.67 10.56 -1.42
C GLY A 416 -18.69 11.95 -0.78
N GLU A 417 -19.86 12.39 -0.33
CA GLU A 417 -20.13 13.67 0.36
C GLU A 417 -19.16 13.98 1.51
N ILE A 418 -18.75 12.95 2.28
CA ILE A 418 -17.82 13.11 3.41
C ILE A 418 -16.44 13.49 2.90
N VAL A 419 -15.98 12.82 1.86
CA VAL A 419 -14.66 13.09 1.23
C VAL A 419 -14.64 14.48 0.61
N ALA A 420 -15.67 14.80 -0.18
CA ALA A 420 -15.82 16.12 -0.80
C ALA A 420 -15.81 17.23 0.24
N GLY A 421 -16.59 17.08 1.32
CA GLY A 421 -16.62 18.04 2.42
C GLY A 421 -15.27 18.19 3.14
N SER A 422 -14.53 17.08 3.36
CA SER A 422 -13.21 17.12 3.98
C SER A 422 -12.20 17.87 3.12
N LEU A 423 -12.19 17.61 1.81
CA LEU A 423 -11.28 18.25 0.86
C LEU A 423 -11.54 19.76 0.76
N VAL A 424 -12.80 20.18 0.58
CA VAL A 424 -13.19 21.60 0.51
C VAL A 424 -12.84 22.32 1.81
N THR A 425 -13.16 21.72 2.98
CA THR A 425 -12.82 22.32 4.28
C THR A 425 -11.32 22.51 4.45
N TRP A 426 -10.52 21.53 3.99
CA TRP A 426 -9.06 21.60 4.05
C TRP A 426 -8.53 22.72 3.14
N MET A 427 -9.03 22.81 1.89
CA MET A 427 -8.63 23.83 0.91
C MET A 427 -9.07 25.26 1.28
N GLN A 428 -10.12 25.41 2.08
CA GLN A 428 -10.57 26.71 2.60
C GLN A 428 -9.81 27.17 3.85
N SER A 429 -9.02 26.29 4.48
CA SER A 429 -8.23 26.65 5.66
C SER A 429 -7.04 27.53 5.29
N LYS A 430 -6.99 28.75 5.83
CA LYS A 430 -5.88 29.69 5.60
C LYS A 430 -4.51 29.15 6.04
N VAL A 431 -4.47 28.27 7.04
CA VAL A 431 -3.24 27.64 7.50
C VAL A 431 -2.76 26.63 6.45
N HIS A 432 -3.65 25.74 6.02
CA HIS A 432 -3.32 24.69 5.06
C HIS A 432 -2.98 25.26 3.67
N THR A 433 -3.72 26.29 3.22
CA THR A 433 -3.42 26.92 1.92
C THR A 433 -2.08 27.62 1.92
N LYS A 434 -1.67 28.27 3.03
CA LYS A 434 -0.35 28.87 3.15
C LYS A 434 0.75 27.80 3.10
N GLU A 435 0.57 26.67 3.78
CA GLU A 435 1.52 25.55 3.74
C GLU A 435 1.59 24.95 2.33
N LEU A 436 0.44 24.78 1.67
CA LEU A 436 0.37 24.29 0.30
C LEU A 436 1.08 25.24 -0.67
N ASP A 437 0.85 26.55 -0.58
CA ASP A 437 1.52 27.54 -1.43
C ASP A 437 3.05 27.52 -1.25
N ALA A 438 3.52 27.41 0.00
CA ALA A 438 4.94 27.26 0.28
C ALA A 438 5.50 25.97 -0.33
N LEU A 439 4.76 24.88 -0.24
CA LEU A 439 5.15 23.58 -0.80
C LEU A 439 5.19 23.61 -2.33
N LEU A 440 4.15 24.18 -2.98
CA LEU A 440 4.06 24.30 -4.44
C LEU A 440 5.19 25.16 -5.03
N SER A 441 5.77 26.09 -4.27
CA SER A 441 6.93 26.86 -4.74
C SER A 441 8.18 26.01 -4.97
N HIS A 442 8.21 24.79 -4.43
CA HIS A 442 9.34 23.87 -4.52
C HIS A 442 9.06 22.64 -5.40
N LEU A 443 7.80 22.43 -5.81
CA LEU A 443 7.35 21.23 -6.52
C LEU A 443 6.97 21.52 -7.97
N GLU A 444 7.22 20.55 -8.83
CA GLU A 444 6.68 20.46 -10.18
C GLU A 444 5.59 19.37 -10.18
N ILE A 445 4.34 19.82 -10.26
CA ILE A 445 3.22 18.87 -10.21
C ILE A 445 2.96 18.33 -11.62
N GLU A 446 3.04 17.02 -11.77
CA GLU A 446 2.62 16.34 -12.98
C GLU A 446 1.09 16.30 -13.02
N GLU A 447 0.51 17.01 -13.97
CA GLU A 447 -0.92 16.95 -14.20
C GLU A 447 -1.34 15.54 -14.60
N ALA A 448 -2.46 15.07 -14.05
CA ALA A 448 -3.00 13.79 -14.43
C ALA A 448 -3.50 13.87 -15.88
N ARG A 449 -3.00 12.97 -16.76
CA ARG A 449 -3.62 12.78 -18.06
C ARG A 449 -5.00 12.20 -17.84
N ILE A 450 -6.03 12.96 -18.19
CA ILE A 450 -7.41 12.47 -18.18
C ILE A 450 -7.48 11.41 -19.29
N GLU A 451 -7.59 10.13 -18.92
CA GLU A 451 -7.77 9.05 -19.89
C GLU A 451 -8.95 9.34 -20.80
N GLY A 452 -8.72 9.28 -22.11
CA GLY A 452 -9.73 9.60 -23.12
C GLY A 452 -9.80 11.07 -23.56
N MET A 453 -8.93 11.96 -23.06
CA MET A 453 -8.81 13.30 -23.66
C MET A 453 -8.13 13.21 -25.03
N SER A 454 -8.87 13.67 -26.03
CA SER A 454 -8.31 14.03 -27.33
C SER A 454 -8.23 15.55 -27.44
N ASP A 455 -7.23 16.05 -28.14
CA ASP A 455 -7.08 17.50 -28.43
C ASP A 455 -7.95 17.98 -29.61
N VAL A 456 -8.92 17.15 -30.05
CA VAL A 456 -9.75 17.42 -31.24
C VAL A 456 -10.57 18.71 -31.11
N LEU A 457 -10.98 19.06 -29.89
CA LEU A 457 -11.75 20.26 -29.61
C LEU A 457 -10.96 21.34 -28.87
N LYS A 458 -9.64 21.20 -28.78
CA LYS A 458 -8.75 22.17 -28.11
C LYS A 458 -8.92 23.59 -28.70
N GLY A 459 -9.08 24.56 -27.81
CA GLY A 459 -9.30 25.96 -28.19
C GLY A 459 -10.74 26.31 -28.63
N LYS A 460 -11.68 25.35 -28.56
CA LYS A 460 -13.12 25.60 -28.83
C LYS A 460 -13.87 25.67 -27.50
N THR A 461 -14.80 26.61 -27.40
CA THR A 461 -15.70 26.76 -26.25
C THR A 461 -17.12 26.38 -26.68
N PHE A 462 -17.75 25.52 -25.85
CA PHE A 462 -19.09 24.99 -26.11
C PHE A 462 -20.07 25.48 -25.08
N VAL A 463 -21.30 25.81 -25.57
CA VAL A 463 -22.46 26.05 -24.73
C VAL A 463 -23.56 25.11 -25.22
N PHE A 464 -24.05 24.26 -24.34
CA PHE A 464 -25.14 23.34 -24.67
C PHE A 464 -26.47 23.96 -24.25
N THR A 465 -27.31 24.31 -25.23
CA THR A 465 -28.64 24.90 -25.02
C THR A 465 -29.72 23.95 -25.52
N GLY A 466 -30.83 23.86 -24.80
CA GLY A 466 -31.96 23.01 -25.18
C GLY A 466 -31.79 21.53 -24.80
N THR A 467 -32.71 20.70 -25.32
CA THR A 467 -32.73 19.24 -25.06
C THR A 467 -31.98 18.52 -26.18
N LEU A 468 -31.01 17.70 -25.81
CA LEU A 468 -30.26 16.86 -26.75
C LEU A 468 -31.01 15.54 -26.99
N PRO A 469 -31.06 15.04 -28.24
CA PRO A 469 -31.90 13.89 -28.60
C PRO A 469 -31.42 12.54 -28.00
N THR A 470 -30.12 12.41 -27.76
CA THR A 470 -29.46 11.11 -27.41
C THR A 470 -28.58 11.15 -26.19
N LEU A 471 -28.31 12.33 -25.63
CA LEU A 471 -27.39 12.52 -24.50
C LEU A 471 -28.02 13.46 -23.47
N SER A 472 -27.67 13.24 -22.18
CA SER A 472 -27.93 14.30 -21.20
C SER A 472 -27.01 15.50 -21.44
N ARG A 473 -27.39 16.67 -20.95
CA ARG A 473 -26.55 17.87 -21.05
C ARG A 473 -25.20 17.66 -20.39
N SER A 474 -25.19 17.02 -19.23
CA SER A 474 -23.98 16.67 -18.49
C SER A 474 -23.04 15.76 -19.30
N ASP A 475 -23.59 14.71 -19.93
CA ASP A 475 -22.78 13.78 -20.74
C ASP A 475 -22.17 14.50 -21.97
N ALA A 476 -22.91 15.40 -22.59
CA ALA A 476 -22.41 16.17 -23.73
C ALA A 476 -21.31 17.16 -23.30
N GLU A 477 -21.47 17.80 -22.15
CA GLU A 477 -20.45 18.68 -21.56
C GLU A 477 -19.18 17.90 -21.24
N ASP A 478 -19.31 16.69 -20.66
CA ASP A 478 -18.17 15.82 -20.35
C ASP A 478 -17.47 15.30 -21.60
N MET A 479 -18.23 14.94 -22.64
CA MET A 479 -17.66 14.56 -23.94
C MET A 479 -16.86 15.70 -24.57
N ALA A 480 -17.37 16.93 -24.49
CA ALA A 480 -16.67 18.11 -25.01
C ALA A 480 -15.37 18.37 -24.22
N ARG A 481 -15.42 18.26 -22.89
CA ARG A 481 -14.23 18.39 -22.02
C ARG A 481 -13.21 17.28 -22.31
N LYS A 482 -13.66 16.03 -22.43
CA LYS A 482 -12.79 14.89 -22.80
C LYS A 482 -12.15 15.06 -24.18
N ALA A 483 -12.83 15.76 -25.09
CA ALA A 483 -12.29 16.08 -26.41
C ALA A 483 -11.39 17.34 -26.42
N GLY A 484 -11.07 17.93 -25.25
CA GLY A 484 -10.18 19.09 -25.10
C GLY A 484 -10.88 20.45 -25.28
N GLY A 485 -12.21 20.47 -25.36
CA GLY A 485 -13.01 21.70 -25.47
C GLY A 485 -13.31 22.34 -24.10
N ALA A 486 -13.41 23.66 -24.06
CA ALA A 486 -13.93 24.36 -22.90
C ALA A 486 -15.48 24.39 -22.94
N VAL A 487 -16.13 24.30 -21.76
CA VAL A 487 -17.59 24.36 -21.63
C VAL A 487 -17.96 25.52 -20.73
N THR A 488 -18.92 26.34 -21.17
CA THR A 488 -19.43 27.45 -20.37
C THR A 488 -20.96 27.37 -20.27
N SER A 489 -21.53 27.99 -19.25
CA SER A 489 -22.99 28.04 -19.02
C SER A 489 -23.72 29.14 -19.81
N SER A 490 -22.99 30.09 -20.38
CA SER A 490 -23.53 31.21 -21.18
C SER A 490 -22.57 31.63 -22.28
N VAL A 491 -23.12 32.23 -23.36
CA VAL A 491 -22.35 32.84 -24.46
C VAL A 491 -21.80 34.19 -24.03
#